data_3f2be951e2ce641670e2169fe4e64a8b
#
_entry.id   3f2be951e2ce641670e2169fe4e64a8b
#
_cell.length_a   1.000
_cell.length_b   1.000
_cell.length_c   1.000
_cell.angle_alpha   90.00
_cell.angle_beta   90.00
_cell.angle_gamma   90.00
#
_symmetry.space_group_name_H-M   'P 1'
#
loop_
_entity.id
_entity.type
_entity.pdbx_description
1 polymer ?
#
loop_
_entity_poly.entity_id
_entity_poly.type
_entity_poly.pdbx_seq_one_letter_code
_entity_poly.pdbx_strand_id
1 'polypeptide(L)'
;MTRAGEGQLSLFPPEPAPDPLLCWLWLAGTLGAGSQRAGAVLDAFGGAQEAWEARDTDAFAAAAGPAAVQRACLPDNTPEHYRAFARRCAARRIRILPYDDPDYPLAFSRISDMPLVLYCTGDPRWLNEPAAVGMVGTRKPTEYGLRAAEEIGRGLARAGAIIVSGLADGLDSAGHRAAVGENCPTIAVMGVPIDRTYPAANRELRRAIERRGCVISEYLPESEPVGAVGFLQRNRLIAALSGALVVVEAKEKSGTMSTVGHAERYGKPVFAVPGSIFSPASAGTNALLRDGRAKAVCTAADLFGTLGLQAARPAPAPRETPRPLSENERLVLSCLGAKAQGVEELGVKSGLPTAALLGVLMKLELAGRVSCLPGKRYILRGGSAS
;
A
#
# COMPACT_ATOMS: atom_id res chain seq x y z
N MET A 1 -19.83 8.89 55.46
CA MET A 1 -18.37 8.96 55.54
C MET A 1 -17.81 8.25 54.31
N THR A 2 -17.62 9.01 53.27
CA THR A 2 -17.10 8.57 51.96
C THR A 2 -15.59 8.80 51.94
N ARG A 3 -14.82 7.72 51.83
CA ARG A 3 -13.34 7.84 51.62
C ARG A 3 -13.09 8.21 50.18
N ALA A 4 -12.52 9.40 49.99
CA ALA A 4 -11.93 9.85 48.74
C ALA A 4 -10.73 8.94 48.42
N GLY A 5 -10.67 8.43 47.19
CA GLY A 5 -9.52 7.70 46.65
C GLY A 5 -8.33 8.63 46.54
N GLU A 6 -7.24 8.32 47.21
CA GLU A 6 -5.96 8.96 47.07
C GLU A 6 -5.39 8.64 45.67
N GLY A 7 -5.36 9.65 44.81
CA GLY A 7 -4.61 9.57 43.58
C GLY A 7 -3.12 9.48 43.89
N GLN A 8 -2.52 8.34 43.58
CA GLN A 8 -1.08 8.13 43.68
C GLN A 8 -0.38 9.11 42.69
N LEU A 9 0.12 10.21 43.23
CA LEU A 9 1.01 11.13 42.49
C LEU A 9 2.29 10.34 42.15
N SER A 10 2.47 10.00 40.90
CA SER A 10 3.74 9.46 40.40
C SER A 10 4.83 10.49 40.65
N LEU A 11 5.83 10.15 41.46
CA LEU A 11 7.00 10.99 41.78
C LEU A 11 7.98 11.12 40.61
N PHE A 12 7.73 10.45 39.50
CA PHE A 12 8.54 10.54 38.29
C PHE A 12 7.74 11.29 37.21
N PRO A 13 8.36 12.22 36.47
CA PRO A 13 7.73 12.80 35.29
C PRO A 13 7.31 11.66 34.35
N PRO A 14 6.16 11.78 33.68
CA PRO A 14 5.74 10.76 32.71
C PRO A 14 6.88 10.58 31.70
N GLU A 15 7.23 9.33 31.41
CA GLU A 15 8.19 9.03 30.36
C GLU A 15 7.75 9.73 29.08
N PRO A 16 8.68 10.40 28.35
CA PRO A 16 8.32 11.05 27.10
C PRO A 16 7.69 10.01 26.17
N ALA A 17 6.58 10.40 25.51
CA ALA A 17 5.91 9.53 24.58
C ALA A 17 6.91 9.01 23.52
N PRO A 18 6.87 7.72 23.17
CA PRO A 18 7.80 7.16 22.20
C PRO A 18 7.66 7.86 20.84
N ASP A 19 8.74 7.82 20.05
CA ASP A 19 8.73 8.28 18.65
C ASP A 19 7.54 7.63 17.89
N PRO A 20 6.71 8.42 17.18
CA PRO A 20 5.55 7.93 16.45
C PRO A 20 5.86 6.75 15.51
N LEU A 21 6.99 6.77 14.81
CA LEU A 21 7.43 5.66 13.98
C LEU A 21 7.58 4.36 14.77
N LEU A 22 8.14 4.46 15.99
CA LEU A 22 8.34 3.29 16.83
C LEU A 22 7.01 2.73 17.36
N CYS A 23 6.03 3.60 17.61
CA CYS A 23 4.67 3.17 17.95
C CYS A 23 4.00 2.43 16.79
N TRP A 24 4.17 2.89 15.55
CA TRP A 24 3.66 2.19 14.36
C TRP A 24 4.30 0.83 14.18
N LEU A 25 5.62 0.71 14.37
CA LEU A 25 6.32 -0.57 14.30
C LEU A 25 5.84 -1.54 15.39
N TRP A 26 5.67 -1.04 16.62
CA TRP A 26 5.09 -1.82 17.71
C TRP A 26 3.67 -2.30 17.39
N LEU A 27 2.80 -1.41 16.90
CA LEU A 27 1.42 -1.76 16.58
C LEU A 27 1.36 -2.78 15.42
N ALA A 28 2.19 -2.62 14.40
CA ALA A 28 2.31 -3.59 13.31
C ALA A 28 2.80 -4.95 13.80
N GLY A 29 3.80 -4.99 14.69
CA GLY A 29 4.25 -6.21 15.36
C GLY A 29 3.18 -6.86 16.24
N THR A 30 2.41 -6.03 16.94
CA THR A 30 1.30 -6.45 17.80
C THR A 30 0.16 -7.08 17.01
N LEU A 31 -0.30 -6.44 15.95
CA LEU A 31 -1.42 -6.96 15.14
C LEU A 31 -0.97 -8.06 14.17
N GLY A 32 0.25 -7.98 13.64
CA GLY A 32 0.80 -8.89 12.65
C GLY A 32 0.28 -8.60 11.23
N ALA A 33 1.03 -9.12 10.24
CA ALA A 33 0.72 -8.93 8.82
C ALA A 33 -0.65 -9.52 8.44
N GLY A 34 -1.43 -8.77 7.65
CA GLY A 34 -2.76 -9.19 7.19
C GLY A 34 -3.84 -9.19 8.28
N SER A 35 -3.64 -8.49 9.38
CA SER A 35 -4.62 -8.41 10.48
C SER A 35 -5.90 -7.73 10.03
N GLN A 36 -7.05 -8.35 10.32
CA GLN A 36 -8.38 -7.76 10.11
C GLN A 36 -8.75 -6.74 11.21
N ARG A 37 -7.88 -6.54 12.19
CA ARG A 37 -8.12 -5.67 13.35
C ARG A 37 -7.53 -4.26 13.20
N ALA A 38 -6.73 -4.02 12.14
CA ALA A 38 -6.08 -2.74 11.92
C ALA A 38 -7.08 -1.57 11.90
N GLY A 39 -8.17 -1.70 11.14
CA GLY A 39 -9.24 -0.69 11.09
C GLY A 39 -9.86 -0.45 12.46
N ALA A 40 -10.26 -1.50 13.17
CA ALA A 40 -10.90 -1.37 14.48
C ALA A 40 -10.00 -0.67 15.52
N VAL A 41 -8.70 -0.92 15.51
CA VAL A 41 -7.75 -0.23 16.39
C VAL A 41 -7.62 1.24 16.01
N LEU A 42 -7.52 1.56 14.71
CA LEU A 42 -7.43 2.95 14.27
C LEU A 42 -8.72 3.73 14.51
N ASP A 43 -9.89 3.10 14.35
CA ASP A 43 -11.19 3.70 14.66
C ASP A 43 -11.33 4.01 16.16
N ALA A 44 -10.81 3.12 17.03
CA ALA A 44 -10.90 3.28 18.48
C ALA A 44 -9.92 4.31 19.03
N PHE A 45 -8.70 4.37 18.50
CA PHE A 45 -7.61 5.16 19.08
C PHE A 45 -7.10 6.29 18.18
N GLY A 46 -7.41 6.26 16.88
CA GLY A 46 -7.00 7.29 15.93
C GLY A 46 -5.57 7.17 15.43
N GLY A 47 -4.65 6.52 16.16
CA GLY A 47 -3.26 6.37 15.78
C GLY A 47 -2.50 5.34 16.62
N ALA A 48 -1.24 5.10 16.23
CA ALA A 48 -0.40 4.11 16.90
C ALA A 48 0.12 4.59 18.26
N GLN A 49 0.29 5.90 18.45
CA GLN A 49 0.73 6.46 19.71
C GLN A 49 -0.37 6.33 20.77
N GLU A 50 -1.59 6.71 20.43
CA GLU A 50 -2.75 6.59 21.29
C GLU A 50 -3.06 5.12 21.60
N ALA A 51 -2.89 4.22 20.64
CA ALA A 51 -2.99 2.78 20.85
C ALA A 51 -1.91 2.25 21.81
N TRP A 52 -0.67 2.77 21.73
CA TRP A 52 0.41 2.45 22.67
C TRP A 52 0.08 2.92 24.09
N GLU A 53 -0.41 4.13 24.25
CA GLU A 53 -0.80 4.69 25.55
C GLU A 53 -1.94 3.89 26.21
N ALA A 54 -2.86 3.38 25.37
CA ALA A 54 -4.01 2.59 25.80
C ALA A 54 -3.75 1.07 25.87
N ARG A 55 -2.55 0.57 25.60
CA ARG A 55 -2.22 -0.85 25.40
C ARG A 55 -2.63 -1.78 26.56
N ASP A 56 -2.69 -1.25 27.78
CA ASP A 56 -3.01 -2.00 29.00
C ASP A 56 -4.50 -1.89 29.37
N THR A 57 -5.36 -1.32 28.50
CA THR A 57 -6.79 -1.13 28.75
C THR A 57 -7.64 -2.23 28.13
N ASP A 58 -8.84 -2.46 28.71
CA ASP A 58 -9.84 -3.35 28.13
C ASP A 58 -10.30 -2.88 26.74
N ALA A 59 -10.29 -1.57 26.47
CA ALA A 59 -10.62 -1.01 25.18
C ALA A 59 -9.64 -1.47 24.09
N PHE A 60 -8.34 -1.47 24.39
CA PHE A 60 -7.32 -1.99 23.48
C PHE A 60 -7.49 -3.50 23.27
N ALA A 61 -7.71 -4.25 24.34
CA ALA A 61 -7.93 -5.69 24.23
C ALA A 61 -9.15 -6.04 23.38
N ALA A 62 -10.23 -5.29 23.49
CA ALA A 62 -11.44 -5.46 22.68
C ALA A 62 -11.19 -5.17 21.20
N ALA A 63 -10.50 -4.08 20.86
CA ALA A 63 -10.20 -3.67 19.50
C ALA A 63 -9.16 -4.60 18.84
N ALA A 64 -8.02 -4.84 19.51
CA ALA A 64 -6.88 -5.60 18.98
C ALA A 64 -7.10 -7.12 19.00
N GLY A 65 -7.85 -7.62 19.98
CA GLY A 65 -8.14 -9.04 20.18
C GLY A 65 -7.04 -9.81 20.93
N PRO A 66 -7.36 -11.02 21.45
CA PRO A 66 -6.53 -11.73 22.41
C PRO A 66 -5.13 -12.10 21.90
N ALA A 67 -5.00 -12.49 20.64
CA ALA A 67 -3.69 -12.83 20.06
C ALA A 67 -2.78 -11.61 19.92
N ALA A 68 -3.34 -10.41 19.69
CA ALA A 68 -2.59 -9.18 19.64
C ALA A 68 -2.14 -8.75 21.04
N VAL A 69 -3.01 -8.86 22.05
CA VAL A 69 -2.66 -8.59 23.45
C VAL A 69 -1.48 -9.45 23.90
N GLN A 70 -1.48 -10.74 23.58
CA GLN A 70 -0.35 -11.61 23.88
C GLN A 70 0.96 -11.13 23.22
N ARG A 71 0.89 -10.71 21.94
CA ARG A 71 2.07 -10.19 21.24
C ARG A 71 2.52 -8.82 21.77
N ALA A 72 1.59 -7.98 22.21
CA ALA A 72 1.91 -6.68 22.81
C ALA A 72 2.78 -6.83 24.08
N CYS A 73 2.59 -7.92 24.82
CA CYS A 73 3.34 -8.22 26.05
C CYS A 73 4.69 -8.92 25.81
N LEU A 74 5.09 -9.19 24.55
CA LEU A 74 6.38 -9.82 24.29
C LEU A 74 7.53 -8.85 24.61
N PRO A 75 8.62 -9.30 25.27
CA PRO A 75 9.75 -8.45 25.64
C PRO A 75 10.39 -7.71 24.46
N ASP A 76 10.39 -8.36 23.29
CA ASP A 76 10.97 -7.81 22.05
C ASP A 76 9.97 -6.99 21.23
N ASN A 77 8.76 -6.78 21.73
CA ASN A 77 7.75 -5.97 21.03
C ASN A 77 7.50 -4.66 21.79
N THR A 78 8.51 -3.81 21.88
CA THR A 78 8.43 -2.48 22.48
C THR A 78 8.91 -1.42 21.50
N PRO A 79 8.44 -0.17 21.60
CA PRO A 79 8.95 0.92 20.74
C PRO A 79 10.48 1.04 20.78
N GLU A 80 11.10 0.87 21.92
CA GLU A 80 12.56 0.96 22.09
C GLU A 80 13.31 -0.13 21.34
N HIS A 81 12.78 -1.35 21.32
CA HIS A 81 13.33 -2.47 20.54
C HIS A 81 13.42 -2.09 19.06
N TYR A 82 12.41 -1.41 18.53
CA TYR A 82 12.38 -0.99 17.12
C TYR A 82 13.32 0.15 16.77
N ARG A 83 13.89 0.87 17.72
CA ARG A 83 14.83 1.97 17.44
C ARG A 83 16.10 1.51 16.72
N ALA A 84 16.71 0.44 17.22
CA ALA A 84 17.89 -0.16 16.58
C ALA A 84 17.54 -0.77 15.20
N PHE A 85 16.37 -1.40 15.11
CA PHE A 85 15.83 -1.94 13.86
C PHE A 85 15.64 -0.84 12.81
N ALA A 86 15.01 0.29 13.15
CA ALA A 86 14.80 1.41 12.23
C ALA A 86 16.15 1.97 11.69
N ARG A 87 17.18 2.07 12.55
CA ARG A 87 18.53 2.46 12.12
C ARG A 87 19.13 1.46 11.13
N ARG A 88 18.96 0.15 11.34
CA ARG A 88 19.43 -0.89 10.39
C ARG A 88 18.71 -0.80 9.06
N CYS A 89 17.40 -0.54 9.05
CA CYS A 89 16.64 -0.31 7.83
C CYS A 89 17.20 0.89 7.06
N ALA A 90 17.41 2.03 7.73
CA ALA A 90 17.98 3.24 7.12
C ALA A 90 19.36 2.99 6.51
N ALA A 91 20.25 2.27 7.23
CA ALA A 91 21.57 1.91 6.73
C ALA A 91 21.53 1.04 5.47
N ARG A 92 20.48 0.23 5.29
CA ARG A 92 20.23 -0.61 4.11
C ARG A 92 19.39 0.08 3.04
N ARG A 93 19.10 1.38 3.19
CA ARG A 93 18.21 2.15 2.31
C ARG A 93 16.79 1.54 2.20
N ILE A 94 16.32 0.91 3.26
CA ILE A 94 14.94 0.45 3.40
C ILE A 94 14.17 1.58 4.06
N ARG A 95 13.21 2.17 3.35
CA ARG A 95 12.25 3.11 3.94
C ARG A 95 11.17 2.34 4.68
N ILE A 96 10.83 2.82 5.85
CA ILE A 96 9.70 2.36 6.64
C ILE A 96 8.58 3.37 6.39
N LEU A 97 7.46 2.91 5.85
CA LEU A 97 6.29 3.71 5.52
C LEU A 97 5.14 3.30 6.47
N PRO A 98 4.98 3.97 7.62
CA PRO A 98 3.83 3.77 8.47
C PRO A 98 2.56 4.32 7.81
N TYR A 99 1.41 3.94 8.33
CA TYR A 99 0.08 4.29 7.79
C TYR A 99 -0.12 5.80 7.61
N ASP A 100 0.48 6.64 8.43
CA ASP A 100 0.42 8.09 8.39
C ASP A 100 1.55 8.76 7.59
N ASP A 101 2.44 7.97 6.95
CA ASP A 101 3.47 8.50 6.06
C ASP A 101 2.85 9.08 4.78
N PRO A 102 3.28 10.25 4.30
CA PRO A 102 2.77 10.86 3.07
C PRO A 102 2.90 9.99 1.82
N ASP A 103 3.89 9.10 1.77
CA ASP A 103 4.11 8.17 0.67
C ASP A 103 3.37 6.83 0.86
N TYR A 104 2.66 6.64 1.99
CA TYR A 104 1.88 5.43 2.20
C TYR A 104 0.76 5.30 1.15
N PRO A 105 0.53 4.10 0.57
CA PRO A 105 -0.47 3.93 -0.48
C PRO A 105 -1.89 4.15 0.02
N LEU A 106 -2.56 5.19 -0.48
CA LEU A 106 -3.97 5.49 -0.14
C LEU A 106 -4.92 4.33 -0.48
N ALA A 107 -4.55 3.50 -1.46
CA ALA A 107 -5.33 2.34 -1.84
C ALA A 107 -5.46 1.33 -0.69
N PHE A 108 -4.49 1.26 0.22
CA PHE A 108 -4.52 0.32 1.34
C PHE A 108 -5.43 0.78 2.48
N SER A 109 -5.65 2.07 2.67
CA SER A 109 -6.58 2.55 3.69
C SER A 109 -8.05 2.14 3.42
N ARG A 110 -8.33 1.60 2.23
CA ARG A 110 -9.68 1.19 1.80
C ARG A 110 -9.94 -0.31 1.97
N ILE A 111 -8.96 -1.08 2.45
CA ILE A 111 -9.10 -2.52 2.68
C ILE A 111 -9.09 -2.83 4.17
N SER A 112 -9.93 -3.79 4.60
CA SER A 112 -10.11 -4.14 6.01
C SER A 112 -8.87 -4.73 6.68
N ASP A 113 -8.01 -5.37 5.88
CA ASP A 113 -6.76 -6.01 6.28
C ASP A 113 -5.53 -5.20 5.85
N MET A 114 -5.64 -3.87 5.93
CA MET A 114 -4.57 -2.95 5.53
C MET A 114 -3.27 -3.18 6.32
N PRO A 115 -2.11 -3.09 5.67
CA PRO A 115 -0.83 -3.11 6.37
C PRO A 115 -0.63 -1.81 7.15
N LEU A 116 -0.27 -1.87 8.43
CA LEU A 116 0.00 -0.66 9.23
C LEU A 116 1.36 -0.04 8.92
N VAL A 117 2.29 -0.87 8.48
CA VAL A 117 3.65 -0.47 8.10
C VAL A 117 4.03 -1.22 6.84
N LEU A 118 4.68 -0.52 5.92
CA LEU A 118 5.32 -1.09 4.74
C LEU A 118 6.82 -0.83 4.78
N TYR A 119 7.56 -1.78 4.25
CA TYR A 119 8.99 -1.64 3.99
C TYR A 119 9.20 -1.46 2.49
N CYS A 120 9.94 -0.44 2.10
CA CYS A 120 10.11 -0.05 0.70
C CYS A 120 11.59 0.13 0.34
N THR A 121 11.96 -0.37 -0.84
CA THR A 121 13.21 -0.04 -1.53
C THR A 121 12.90 0.54 -2.91
N GLY A 122 13.69 1.48 -3.39
CA GLY A 122 13.37 2.29 -4.57
C GLY A 122 12.60 3.55 -4.20
N ASP A 123 11.79 4.07 -5.10
CA ASP A 123 11.10 5.35 -4.94
C ASP A 123 9.60 5.15 -4.65
N PRO A 124 9.13 5.40 -3.41
CA PRO A 124 7.76 5.17 -3.00
C PRO A 124 6.74 6.12 -3.63
N ARG A 125 7.13 7.23 -4.26
CA ARG A 125 6.20 8.15 -4.93
C ARG A 125 5.29 7.45 -5.94
N TRP A 126 5.75 6.31 -6.50
CA TRP A 126 5.00 5.53 -7.47
C TRP A 126 3.82 4.77 -6.87
N LEU A 127 3.75 4.63 -5.54
CA LEU A 127 2.70 3.87 -4.84
C LEU A 127 1.32 4.53 -4.91
N ASN A 128 1.27 5.83 -5.17
CA ASN A 128 0.03 6.62 -5.26
C ASN A 128 -0.32 7.06 -6.68
N GLU A 129 0.33 6.50 -7.70
CA GLU A 129 0.00 6.81 -9.10
C GLU A 129 -1.35 6.21 -9.49
N PRO A 130 -2.24 6.99 -10.13
CA PRO A 130 -3.63 6.56 -10.36
C PRO A 130 -3.76 5.46 -11.42
N ALA A 131 -2.83 5.38 -12.37
CA ALA A 131 -2.87 4.43 -13.47
C ALA A 131 -2.10 3.14 -13.17
N ALA A 132 -2.27 2.58 -11.97
CA ALA A 132 -1.66 1.31 -11.60
C ALA A 132 -2.50 0.12 -12.11
N VAL A 133 -1.84 -0.89 -12.68
CA VAL A 133 -2.48 -2.10 -13.21
C VAL A 133 -1.79 -3.36 -12.68
N GLY A 134 -2.55 -4.24 -12.04
CA GLY A 134 -2.07 -5.55 -11.62
C GLY A 134 -1.89 -6.47 -12.83
N MET A 135 -0.73 -7.08 -12.99
CA MET A 135 -0.52 -8.11 -14.01
C MET A 135 -0.05 -9.38 -13.32
N VAL A 136 -0.88 -10.41 -13.38
CA VAL A 136 -0.66 -11.68 -12.66
C VAL A 136 -0.89 -12.89 -13.54
N GLY A 137 -0.33 -14.02 -13.10
CA GLY A 137 -0.58 -15.27 -13.79
C GLY A 137 0.24 -16.44 -13.27
N THR A 138 0.31 -17.50 -14.09
CA THR A 138 1.02 -18.72 -13.73
C THR A 138 2.53 -18.51 -13.61
N ARG A 139 3.16 -19.25 -12.68
CA ARG A 139 4.62 -19.33 -12.55
C ARG A 139 5.29 -20.18 -13.65
N LYS A 140 4.49 -20.95 -14.40
CA LYS A 140 4.95 -21.79 -15.51
C LYS A 140 4.13 -21.44 -16.75
N PRO A 141 4.39 -20.29 -17.37
CA PRO A 141 3.64 -19.83 -18.55
C PRO A 141 3.99 -20.64 -19.79
N THR A 142 3.07 -20.61 -20.73
CA THR A 142 3.34 -21.02 -22.12
C THR A 142 4.10 -19.91 -22.85
N GLU A 143 4.63 -20.22 -24.03
CA GLU A 143 5.23 -19.19 -24.91
C GLU A 143 4.20 -18.12 -25.29
N TYR A 144 2.96 -18.53 -25.55
CA TYR A 144 1.83 -17.62 -25.79
C TYR A 144 1.63 -16.66 -24.63
N GLY A 145 1.56 -17.18 -23.39
CA GLY A 145 1.37 -16.36 -22.20
C GLY A 145 2.50 -15.37 -21.97
N LEU A 146 3.75 -15.78 -22.22
CA LEU A 146 4.91 -14.87 -22.14
C LEU A 146 4.81 -13.72 -23.17
N ARG A 147 4.49 -14.06 -24.44
CA ARG A 147 4.33 -13.05 -25.50
C ARG A 147 3.15 -12.11 -25.22
N ALA A 148 2.03 -12.63 -24.73
CA ALA A 148 0.87 -11.82 -24.38
C ALA A 148 1.19 -10.85 -23.22
N ALA A 149 1.87 -11.34 -22.15
CA ALA A 149 2.30 -10.50 -21.04
C ALA A 149 3.28 -9.39 -21.49
N GLU A 150 4.20 -9.74 -22.37
CA GLU A 150 5.18 -8.79 -22.92
C GLU A 150 4.51 -7.71 -23.76
N GLU A 151 3.65 -8.10 -24.69
CA GLU A 151 2.98 -7.14 -25.62
C GLU A 151 2.02 -6.21 -24.87
N ILE A 152 1.14 -6.78 -24.04
CA ILE A 152 0.20 -6.01 -23.23
C ILE A 152 0.95 -5.12 -22.22
N GLY A 153 1.96 -5.69 -21.54
CA GLY A 153 2.77 -4.96 -20.56
C GLY A 153 3.54 -3.80 -21.15
N ARG A 154 4.17 -3.97 -22.31
CA ARG A 154 4.84 -2.87 -23.03
C ARG A 154 3.86 -1.77 -23.46
N GLY A 155 2.71 -2.17 -24.03
CA GLY A 155 1.69 -1.21 -24.44
C GLY A 155 1.16 -0.40 -23.26
N LEU A 156 0.91 -1.03 -22.11
CA LEU A 156 0.50 -0.36 -20.88
C LEU A 156 1.59 0.58 -20.33
N ALA A 157 2.84 0.12 -20.28
CA ALA A 157 3.96 0.93 -19.82
C ALA A 157 4.18 2.17 -20.69
N ARG A 158 4.16 2.02 -22.03
CA ARG A 158 4.23 3.16 -22.98
C ARG A 158 3.10 4.15 -22.81
N ALA A 159 1.90 3.67 -22.46
CA ALA A 159 0.75 4.54 -22.17
C ALA A 159 0.83 5.22 -20.80
N GLY A 160 1.86 4.95 -20.00
CA GLY A 160 2.09 5.54 -18.67
C GLY A 160 1.44 4.78 -17.53
N ALA A 161 0.99 3.53 -17.74
CA ALA A 161 0.53 2.69 -16.65
C ALA A 161 1.70 2.16 -15.82
N ILE A 162 1.46 2.03 -14.51
CA ILE A 162 2.39 1.39 -13.56
C ILE A 162 2.00 -0.08 -13.40
N ILE A 163 2.84 -0.98 -13.86
CA ILE A 163 2.60 -2.42 -13.65
C ILE A 163 2.90 -2.79 -12.20
N VAL A 164 1.90 -3.39 -11.54
CA VAL A 164 1.99 -3.92 -10.17
C VAL A 164 1.95 -5.43 -10.23
N SER A 165 2.94 -6.11 -9.68
CA SER A 165 2.97 -7.56 -9.64
C SER A 165 3.81 -8.10 -8.47
N GLY A 166 3.95 -9.43 -8.40
CA GLY A 166 4.51 -10.11 -7.23
C GLY A 166 5.96 -10.53 -7.34
N LEU A 167 6.65 -10.19 -8.41
CA LEU A 167 8.03 -10.61 -8.71
C LEU A 167 8.24 -12.15 -8.69
N ALA A 168 7.15 -12.93 -8.79
CA ALA A 168 7.24 -14.38 -8.90
C ALA A 168 7.80 -14.79 -10.28
N ASP A 169 8.21 -16.06 -10.40
CA ASP A 169 8.56 -16.61 -11.71
C ASP A 169 7.37 -16.54 -12.68
N GLY A 170 7.66 -16.55 -13.97
CA GLY A 170 6.65 -16.56 -15.02
C GLY A 170 6.06 -15.19 -15.30
N LEU A 171 4.74 -15.07 -15.24
CA LEU A 171 4.02 -13.91 -15.76
C LEU A 171 4.17 -12.65 -14.93
N ASP A 172 4.36 -12.76 -13.61
CA ASP A 172 4.69 -11.61 -12.75
C ASP A 172 5.98 -10.94 -13.23
N SER A 173 7.03 -11.76 -13.42
CA SER A 173 8.33 -11.29 -13.92
C SER A 173 8.28 -10.80 -15.36
N ALA A 174 7.43 -11.39 -16.22
CA ALA A 174 7.24 -10.95 -17.60
C ALA A 174 6.66 -9.53 -17.64
N GLY A 175 5.63 -9.25 -16.83
CA GLY A 175 5.06 -7.91 -16.70
C GLY A 175 6.08 -6.87 -16.22
N HIS A 176 6.87 -7.19 -15.20
CA HIS A 176 7.94 -6.28 -14.74
C HIS A 176 9.01 -6.05 -15.82
N ARG A 177 9.44 -7.12 -16.53
CA ARG A 177 10.41 -6.98 -17.63
C ARG A 177 9.88 -6.11 -18.76
N ALA A 178 8.59 -6.22 -19.08
CA ALA A 178 7.96 -5.37 -20.09
C ALA A 178 8.08 -3.87 -19.74
N ALA A 179 7.75 -3.51 -18.48
CA ALA A 179 7.88 -2.12 -18.02
C ALA A 179 9.33 -1.65 -17.95
N VAL A 180 10.24 -2.47 -17.40
CA VAL A 180 11.68 -2.16 -17.30
C VAL A 180 12.30 -1.99 -18.68
N GLY A 181 11.92 -2.83 -19.64
CA GLY A 181 12.38 -2.74 -21.06
C GLY A 181 11.98 -1.45 -21.75
N GLU A 182 10.85 -0.88 -21.38
CA GLU A 182 10.38 0.44 -21.85
C GLU A 182 10.89 1.61 -20.99
N ASN A 183 11.82 1.36 -20.08
CA ASN A 183 12.32 2.35 -19.13
C ASN A 183 11.24 2.97 -18.22
N CYS A 184 10.13 2.28 -18.01
CA CYS A 184 9.00 2.71 -17.20
C CYS A 184 9.06 2.16 -15.78
N PRO A 185 8.47 2.88 -14.79
CA PRO A 185 8.38 2.40 -13.42
C PRO A 185 7.45 1.20 -13.31
N THR A 186 7.71 0.37 -12.31
CA THR A 186 6.86 -0.77 -11.94
C THR A 186 6.99 -1.03 -10.45
N ILE A 187 5.95 -1.60 -9.82
CA ILE A 187 5.88 -1.86 -8.39
C ILE A 187 5.88 -3.36 -8.15
N ALA A 188 6.90 -3.86 -7.45
CA ALA A 188 6.93 -5.23 -7.00
C ALA A 188 6.45 -5.33 -5.54
N VAL A 189 5.42 -6.15 -5.30
CA VAL A 189 4.93 -6.43 -3.96
C VAL A 189 5.48 -7.79 -3.53
N MET A 190 6.21 -7.86 -2.42
CA MET A 190 6.87 -9.08 -1.97
C MET A 190 6.01 -9.87 -0.97
N GLY A 191 6.01 -11.19 -1.09
CA GLY A 191 5.42 -12.10 -0.09
C GLY A 191 6.45 -12.64 0.91
N VAL A 192 7.62 -12.00 0.98
CA VAL A 192 8.73 -12.29 1.89
C VAL A 192 9.29 -10.97 2.42
N PRO A 193 10.08 -10.97 3.51
CA PRO A 193 10.76 -9.77 4.02
C PRO A 193 11.52 -9.03 2.92
N ILE A 194 11.52 -7.69 2.99
CA ILE A 194 12.06 -6.81 1.93
C ILE A 194 13.56 -7.00 1.70
N ASP A 195 14.31 -7.44 2.68
CA ASP A 195 15.75 -7.72 2.60
C ASP A 195 16.07 -9.05 1.92
N ARG A 196 15.06 -9.84 1.58
CA ARG A 196 15.19 -11.11 0.83
C ARG A 196 14.66 -10.95 -0.59
N THR A 197 15.26 -11.69 -1.54
CA THR A 197 14.73 -11.77 -2.92
C THR A 197 14.23 -13.19 -3.17
N TYR A 198 12.96 -13.30 -3.50
CA TYR A 198 12.36 -14.58 -3.87
C TYR A 198 11.50 -14.42 -5.13
N PRO A 199 11.73 -15.27 -6.14
CA PRO A 199 12.83 -16.23 -6.25
C PRO A 199 14.18 -15.54 -6.44
N ALA A 200 15.27 -16.21 -6.06
CA ALA A 200 16.63 -15.65 -6.14
C ALA A 200 17.05 -15.32 -7.59
N ALA A 201 16.50 -16.04 -8.57
CA ALA A 201 16.74 -15.81 -10.00
C ALA A 201 16.29 -14.40 -10.46
N ASN A 202 15.32 -13.78 -9.77
CA ASN A 202 14.81 -12.45 -10.12
C ASN A 202 15.59 -11.30 -9.46
N ARG A 203 16.78 -11.55 -8.89
CA ARG A 203 17.59 -10.52 -8.21
C ARG A 203 17.94 -9.33 -9.12
N GLU A 204 18.35 -9.60 -10.36
CA GLU A 204 18.69 -8.54 -11.30
C GLU A 204 17.45 -7.74 -11.75
N LEU A 205 16.33 -8.41 -11.96
CA LEU A 205 15.06 -7.75 -12.25
C LEU A 205 14.63 -6.87 -11.07
N ARG A 206 14.74 -7.36 -9.84
CA ARG A 206 14.47 -6.56 -8.64
C ARG A 206 15.31 -5.28 -8.61
N ARG A 207 16.62 -5.37 -8.84
CA ARG A 207 17.51 -4.20 -8.90
C ARG A 207 17.10 -3.23 -10.01
N ALA A 208 16.62 -3.73 -11.15
CA ALA A 208 16.12 -2.88 -12.22
C ALA A 208 14.81 -2.16 -11.82
N ILE A 209 13.92 -2.83 -11.10
CA ILE A 209 12.70 -2.24 -10.54
C ILE A 209 13.05 -1.15 -9.53
N GLU A 210 13.95 -1.41 -8.56
CA GLU A 210 14.36 -0.45 -7.53
C GLU A 210 14.97 0.83 -8.11
N ARG A 211 15.60 0.77 -9.28
CA ARG A 211 16.16 1.96 -9.93
C ARG A 211 15.12 2.90 -10.54
N ARG A 212 13.92 2.42 -10.88
CA ARG A 212 12.92 3.19 -11.64
C ARG A 212 11.55 3.24 -10.98
N GLY A 213 11.23 2.27 -10.15
CA GLY A 213 10.01 2.11 -9.43
C GLY A 213 10.31 1.80 -7.97
N CYS A 214 9.57 0.88 -7.39
CA CYS A 214 9.83 0.42 -6.03
C CYS A 214 9.46 -1.05 -5.81
N VAL A 215 10.03 -1.58 -4.73
CA VAL A 215 9.69 -2.90 -4.18
C VAL A 215 9.16 -2.67 -2.79
N ILE A 216 8.02 -3.27 -2.45
CA ILE A 216 7.41 -3.17 -1.13
C ILE A 216 7.16 -4.53 -0.50
N SER A 217 7.14 -4.56 0.82
CA SER A 217 6.76 -5.71 1.62
C SER A 217 6.08 -5.25 2.91
N GLU A 218 5.10 -6.02 3.38
CA GLU A 218 4.50 -5.86 4.71
C GLU A 218 5.29 -6.63 5.78
N TYR A 219 6.14 -7.57 5.36
CA TYR A 219 6.88 -8.45 6.27
C TYR A 219 8.11 -7.78 6.82
N LEU A 220 8.28 -7.88 8.14
CA LEU A 220 9.39 -7.29 8.89
C LEU A 220 10.74 -7.77 8.31
N PRO A 221 11.64 -6.85 7.90
CA PRO A 221 13.02 -7.21 7.56
C PRO A 221 13.69 -8.05 8.65
N GLU A 222 14.58 -8.94 8.25
CA GLU A 222 15.31 -9.85 9.15
C GLU A 222 14.43 -10.96 9.79
N SER A 223 13.11 -10.96 9.54
CA SER A 223 12.24 -12.04 10.02
C SER A 223 12.31 -13.28 9.11
N GLU A 224 11.82 -14.42 9.63
CA GLU A 224 11.69 -15.61 8.81
C GLU A 224 10.48 -15.51 7.87
N PRO A 225 10.60 -15.97 6.61
CA PRO A 225 9.49 -15.99 5.68
C PRO A 225 8.37 -16.92 6.16
N VAL A 226 7.13 -16.45 6.04
CA VAL A 226 5.93 -17.25 6.42
C VAL A 226 5.54 -18.29 5.36
N GLY A 227 6.42 -18.62 4.44
CA GLY A 227 6.22 -19.66 3.41
C GLY A 227 5.11 -19.33 2.42
N ALA A 228 4.33 -20.35 2.01
CA ALA A 228 3.28 -20.20 1.01
C ALA A 228 2.17 -19.21 1.44
N VAL A 229 1.90 -19.11 2.72
CA VAL A 229 0.89 -18.21 3.28
C VAL A 229 1.22 -16.76 2.97
N GLY A 230 2.48 -16.36 3.06
CA GLY A 230 2.92 -15.01 2.76
C GLY A 230 2.62 -14.57 1.32
N PHE A 231 2.75 -15.49 0.36
CA PHE A 231 2.42 -15.17 -1.04
C PHE A 231 0.92 -14.99 -1.27
N LEU A 232 0.08 -15.78 -0.58
CA LEU A 232 -1.37 -15.65 -0.67
C LEU A 232 -1.87 -14.37 0.02
N GLN A 233 -1.34 -14.06 1.21
CA GLN A 233 -1.66 -12.82 1.93
C GLN A 233 -1.24 -11.58 1.15
N ARG A 234 -0.03 -11.58 0.55
CA ARG A 234 0.48 -10.49 -0.27
C ARG A 234 -0.43 -10.16 -1.46
N ASN A 235 -1.10 -11.16 -2.05
CA ASN A 235 -1.92 -10.98 -3.26
C ASN A 235 -3.03 -9.93 -3.08
N ARG A 236 -3.52 -9.72 -1.86
CA ARG A 236 -4.47 -8.64 -1.55
C ARG A 236 -3.88 -7.25 -1.82
N LEU A 237 -2.57 -7.08 -1.56
CA LEU A 237 -1.89 -5.80 -1.76
C LEU A 237 -1.70 -5.50 -3.25
N ILE A 238 -1.43 -6.52 -4.09
CA ILE A 238 -1.40 -6.35 -5.54
C ILE A 238 -2.77 -5.88 -6.03
N ALA A 239 -3.84 -6.56 -5.63
CA ALA A 239 -5.20 -6.20 -6.03
C ALA A 239 -5.59 -4.80 -5.54
N ALA A 240 -5.26 -4.44 -4.30
CA ALA A 240 -5.61 -3.14 -3.72
C ALA A 240 -4.91 -1.98 -4.41
N LEU A 241 -3.60 -2.10 -4.73
CA LEU A 241 -2.84 -1.07 -5.45
C LEU A 241 -3.33 -0.87 -6.88
N SER A 242 -3.99 -1.86 -7.47
CA SER A 242 -4.36 -1.83 -8.87
C SER A 242 -5.68 -1.13 -9.11
N GLY A 243 -5.75 -0.30 -10.15
CA GLY A 243 -7.00 0.24 -10.70
C GLY A 243 -7.76 -0.82 -11.51
N ALA A 244 -7.03 -1.78 -12.10
CA ALA A 244 -7.56 -2.94 -12.81
C ALA A 244 -6.59 -4.13 -12.67
N LEU A 245 -7.08 -5.36 -12.78
CA LEU A 245 -6.29 -6.58 -12.73
C LEU A 245 -6.29 -7.30 -14.09
N VAL A 246 -5.13 -7.59 -14.64
CA VAL A 246 -4.94 -8.42 -15.84
C VAL A 246 -4.45 -9.81 -15.44
N VAL A 247 -5.20 -10.84 -15.83
CA VAL A 247 -4.82 -12.25 -15.67
C VAL A 247 -4.42 -12.79 -17.03
N VAL A 248 -3.14 -13.11 -17.21
CA VAL A 248 -2.61 -13.51 -18.53
C VAL A 248 -2.82 -15.00 -18.79
N GLU A 249 -2.42 -15.85 -17.88
CA GLU A 249 -2.72 -17.31 -17.88
C GLU A 249 -2.89 -17.77 -16.43
N ALA A 250 -3.88 -18.58 -16.18
CA ALA A 250 -4.12 -19.22 -14.89
C ALA A 250 -4.88 -20.53 -15.05
N LYS A 251 -4.55 -21.54 -14.24
CA LYS A 251 -5.42 -22.70 -14.03
C LYS A 251 -6.60 -22.30 -13.16
N GLU A 252 -7.73 -22.99 -13.26
CA GLU A 252 -8.92 -22.74 -12.44
C GLU A 252 -8.61 -22.78 -10.93
N LYS A 253 -7.79 -23.74 -10.51
CA LYS A 253 -7.33 -23.86 -9.11
C LYS A 253 -5.86 -23.44 -9.03
N SER A 254 -5.60 -22.15 -8.88
CA SER A 254 -4.25 -21.59 -8.75
C SER A 254 -4.19 -20.43 -7.77
N GLY A 255 -2.98 -20.12 -7.26
CA GLY A 255 -2.77 -18.98 -6.40
C GLY A 255 -3.12 -17.63 -7.06
N THR A 256 -3.10 -17.53 -8.39
CA THR A 256 -3.53 -16.38 -9.17
C THR A 256 -5.01 -16.04 -8.91
N MET A 257 -5.85 -17.06 -8.73
CA MET A 257 -7.28 -16.87 -8.45
C MET A 257 -7.53 -16.22 -7.09
N SER A 258 -6.60 -16.32 -6.15
CA SER A 258 -6.66 -15.54 -4.90
C SER A 258 -6.57 -14.03 -5.18
N THR A 259 -5.70 -13.60 -6.09
CA THR A 259 -5.60 -12.17 -6.48
C THR A 259 -6.89 -11.70 -7.17
N VAL A 260 -7.49 -12.55 -8.03
CA VAL A 260 -8.80 -12.27 -8.64
C VAL A 260 -9.88 -12.09 -7.58
N GLY A 261 -9.97 -13.00 -6.61
CA GLY A 261 -10.97 -12.89 -5.52
C GLY A 261 -10.79 -11.61 -4.67
N HIS A 262 -9.55 -11.16 -4.46
CA HIS A 262 -9.30 -9.87 -3.80
C HIS A 262 -9.71 -8.70 -4.69
N ALA A 263 -9.40 -8.71 -5.99
CA ALA A 263 -9.80 -7.66 -6.92
C ALA A 263 -11.33 -7.51 -6.98
N GLU A 264 -12.06 -8.62 -7.07
CA GLU A 264 -13.53 -8.64 -7.03
C GLU A 264 -14.08 -8.05 -5.72
N ARG A 265 -13.51 -8.46 -4.57
CA ARG A 265 -13.91 -7.95 -3.26
C ARG A 265 -13.70 -6.44 -3.13
N TYR A 266 -12.65 -5.90 -3.76
CA TYR A 266 -12.34 -4.47 -3.75
C TYR A 266 -13.02 -3.69 -4.88
N GLY A 267 -13.92 -4.34 -5.64
CA GLY A 267 -14.63 -3.70 -6.76
C GLY A 267 -13.72 -3.30 -7.92
N LYS A 268 -12.56 -3.97 -8.06
CA LYS A 268 -11.62 -3.70 -9.14
C LYS A 268 -12.00 -4.51 -10.39
N PRO A 269 -12.05 -3.88 -11.59
CA PRO A 269 -12.32 -4.59 -12.82
C PRO A 269 -11.22 -5.61 -13.12
N VAL A 270 -11.64 -6.82 -13.50
CA VAL A 270 -10.75 -7.91 -13.89
C VAL A 270 -10.79 -8.08 -15.41
N PHE A 271 -9.62 -8.22 -15.99
CA PHE A 271 -9.40 -8.54 -17.39
C PHE A 271 -8.67 -9.87 -17.51
N ALA A 272 -9.01 -10.66 -18.50
CA ALA A 272 -8.39 -11.95 -18.73
C ALA A 272 -8.00 -12.10 -20.20
N VAL A 273 -6.79 -12.59 -20.42
CA VAL A 273 -6.33 -12.91 -21.79
C VAL A 273 -7.00 -14.21 -22.24
N PRO A 274 -7.76 -14.20 -23.36
CA PRO A 274 -8.31 -15.42 -23.93
C PRO A 274 -7.20 -16.38 -24.35
N GLY A 275 -7.42 -17.68 -24.20
CA GLY A 275 -6.44 -18.65 -24.62
C GLY A 275 -7.08 -19.88 -25.25
N SER A 276 -6.24 -20.82 -25.69
CA SER A 276 -6.71 -22.06 -26.28
C SER A 276 -7.55 -22.86 -25.29
N ILE A 277 -8.72 -23.35 -25.74
CA ILE A 277 -9.57 -24.25 -24.95
C ILE A 277 -8.90 -25.59 -24.66
N PHE A 278 -7.86 -25.94 -25.42
CA PHE A 278 -7.05 -27.15 -25.24
C PHE A 278 -5.87 -26.93 -24.29
N SER A 279 -5.61 -25.68 -23.85
CA SER A 279 -4.51 -25.38 -22.95
C SER A 279 -4.98 -25.36 -21.49
N PRO A 280 -4.48 -26.26 -20.64
CA PRO A 280 -4.77 -26.18 -19.19
C PRO A 280 -4.31 -24.89 -18.54
N ALA A 281 -3.32 -24.19 -19.12
CA ALA A 281 -2.83 -22.91 -18.63
C ALA A 281 -3.85 -21.77 -18.81
N SER A 282 -4.75 -21.91 -19.80
CA SER A 282 -5.80 -20.92 -20.08
C SER A 282 -7.17 -21.28 -19.48
N ALA A 283 -7.29 -22.43 -18.82
CA ALA A 283 -8.57 -22.90 -18.31
C ALA A 283 -9.20 -21.89 -17.33
N GLY A 284 -8.42 -21.30 -16.42
CA GLY A 284 -8.89 -20.32 -15.45
C GLY A 284 -9.26 -18.98 -16.08
N THR A 285 -8.46 -18.47 -17.03
CA THR A 285 -8.79 -17.22 -17.74
C THR A 285 -10.04 -17.38 -18.59
N ASN A 286 -10.17 -18.49 -19.31
CA ASN A 286 -11.36 -18.79 -20.10
C ASN A 286 -12.61 -18.98 -19.20
N ALA A 287 -12.47 -19.58 -18.02
CA ALA A 287 -13.56 -19.67 -17.05
C ALA A 287 -14.00 -18.28 -16.56
N LEU A 288 -13.06 -17.39 -16.22
CA LEU A 288 -13.38 -16.00 -15.83
C LEU A 288 -14.17 -15.26 -16.92
N LEU A 289 -13.80 -15.44 -18.19
CA LEU A 289 -14.47 -14.84 -19.35
C LEU A 289 -15.87 -15.43 -19.53
N ARG A 290 -15.99 -16.75 -19.52
CA ARG A 290 -17.26 -17.48 -19.69
C ARG A 290 -18.27 -17.10 -18.62
N ASP A 291 -17.80 -16.97 -17.37
CA ASP A 291 -18.64 -16.70 -16.20
C ASP A 291 -18.93 -15.19 -16.02
N GLY A 292 -18.48 -14.33 -16.95
CA GLY A 292 -18.68 -12.87 -16.91
C GLY A 292 -17.92 -12.16 -15.77
N ARG A 293 -16.96 -12.85 -15.15
CA ARG A 293 -16.13 -12.32 -14.04
C ARG A 293 -14.95 -11.47 -14.52
N ALA A 294 -14.59 -11.58 -15.79
CA ALA A 294 -13.56 -10.77 -16.42
C ALA A 294 -13.99 -10.30 -17.81
N LYS A 295 -13.46 -9.14 -18.21
CA LYS A 295 -13.51 -8.68 -19.60
C LYS A 295 -12.34 -9.27 -20.37
N ALA A 296 -12.55 -9.55 -21.66
CA ALA A 296 -11.45 -10.00 -22.51
C ALA A 296 -10.44 -8.86 -22.71
N VAL A 297 -9.15 -9.20 -22.69
CA VAL A 297 -8.06 -8.29 -23.05
C VAL A 297 -7.19 -8.95 -24.12
N CYS A 298 -7.05 -8.28 -25.25
CA CYS A 298 -6.21 -8.71 -26.37
C CYS A 298 -5.07 -7.73 -26.63
N THR A 299 -5.26 -6.46 -26.23
CA THR A 299 -4.30 -5.37 -26.38
C THR A 299 -4.28 -4.46 -25.14
N ALA A 300 -3.23 -3.68 -24.97
CA ALA A 300 -3.17 -2.68 -23.89
C ALA A 300 -4.31 -1.65 -23.98
N ALA A 301 -4.77 -1.35 -25.19
CA ALA A 301 -5.83 -0.37 -25.43
C ALA A 301 -7.16 -0.76 -24.79
N ASP A 302 -7.41 -2.05 -24.58
CA ASP A 302 -8.64 -2.56 -23.95
C ASP A 302 -8.77 -2.08 -22.49
N LEU A 303 -7.66 -1.65 -21.85
CA LEU A 303 -7.65 -1.13 -20.48
C LEU A 303 -7.65 0.39 -20.40
N PHE A 304 -7.38 1.11 -21.50
CA PHE A 304 -7.18 2.56 -21.45
C PHE A 304 -8.36 3.32 -20.87
N GLY A 305 -9.58 3.01 -21.30
CA GLY A 305 -10.78 3.63 -20.75
C GLY A 305 -10.98 3.36 -19.25
N THR A 306 -10.61 2.17 -18.79
CA THR A 306 -10.72 1.80 -17.36
C THR A 306 -9.67 2.51 -16.50
N LEU A 307 -8.48 2.74 -17.04
CA LEU A 307 -7.35 3.34 -16.33
C LEU A 307 -7.26 4.87 -16.53
N GLY A 308 -8.16 5.47 -17.31
CA GLY A 308 -8.09 6.87 -17.67
C GLY A 308 -6.87 7.22 -18.54
N LEU A 309 -6.35 6.23 -19.27
CA LEU A 309 -5.21 6.39 -20.17
C LEU A 309 -5.67 6.78 -21.58
N GLN A 310 -4.81 7.46 -22.30
CA GLN A 310 -4.98 7.74 -23.72
C GLN A 310 -3.92 7.00 -24.53
N ALA A 311 -4.27 6.60 -25.77
CA ALA A 311 -3.29 6.02 -26.69
C ALA A 311 -2.18 7.05 -26.96
N ALA A 312 -0.94 6.69 -26.62
CA ALA A 312 0.23 7.53 -26.69
C ALA A 312 0.11 8.83 -25.86
N ARG A 313 0.48 8.75 -24.58
CA ARG A 313 0.78 9.97 -23.82
C ARG A 313 2.05 10.56 -24.43
N PRO A 314 2.04 11.82 -24.94
CA PRO A 314 3.28 12.54 -25.15
C PRO A 314 4.08 12.49 -23.85
N ALA A 315 5.42 12.50 -23.93
CA ALA A 315 6.27 12.60 -22.74
C ALA A 315 5.64 13.57 -21.74
N PRO A 316 5.66 13.27 -20.41
CA PRO A 316 4.93 14.05 -19.43
C PRO A 316 5.18 15.53 -19.70
N ALA A 317 4.10 16.23 -20.04
CA ALA A 317 4.15 17.66 -20.16
C ALA A 317 4.77 18.23 -18.88
N PRO A 318 5.61 19.27 -18.93
CA PRO A 318 6.11 19.90 -17.73
C PRO A 318 4.93 20.10 -16.78
N ARG A 319 5.05 19.64 -15.53
CA ARG A 319 4.00 19.79 -14.51
C ARG A 319 3.43 21.20 -14.67
N GLU A 320 2.12 21.32 -14.92
CA GLU A 320 1.46 22.62 -14.87
C GLU A 320 1.93 23.32 -13.61
N THR A 321 2.46 24.52 -13.77
CA THR A 321 2.85 25.34 -12.63
C THR A 321 1.66 25.40 -11.68
N PRO A 322 1.84 25.00 -10.43
CA PRO A 322 0.72 24.91 -9.51
C PRO A 322 0.01 26.27 -9.48
N ARG A 323 -1.32 26.30 -9.68
CA ARG A 323 -2.06 27.55 -9.51
C ARG A 323 -1.66 28.16 -8.16
N PRO A 324 -1.49 29.50 -8.06
CA PRO A 324 -1.14 30.14 -6.82
C PRO A 324 -2.21 29.78 -5.76
N LEU A 325 -1.75 29.29 -4.61
CA LEU A 325 -2.61 28.96 -3.48
C LEU A 325 -3.29 30.24 -2.96
N SER A 326 -4.58 30.14 -2.66
CA SER A 326 -5.31 31.19 -1.95
C SER A 326 -4.72 31.41 -0.54
N GLU A 327 -5.02 32.53 0.10
CA GLU A 327 -4.59 32.81 1.48
C GLU A 327 -5.04 31.72 2.44
N ASN A 328 -6.30 31.28 2.34
CA ASN A 328 -6.84 30.23 3.20
C ASN A 328 -6.16 28.87 2.93
N GLU A 329 -5.82 28.56 1.68
CA GLU A 329 -5.10 27.33 1.35
C GLU A 329 -3.69 27.33 1.92
N ARG A 330 -2.96 28.45 1.85
CA ARG A 330 -1.64 28.62 2.48
C ARG A 330 -1.72 28.51 4.01
N LEU A 331 -2.72 29.14 4.60
CA LEU A 331 -2.96 29.09 6.03
C LEU A 331 -3.22 27.67 6.52
N VAL A 332 -4.12 26.91 5.86
CA VAL A 332 -4.40 25.53 6.25
C VAL A 332 -3.18 24.64 6.06
N LEU A 333 -2.41 24.79 4.99
CA LEU A 333 -1.17 24.04 4.79
C LEU A 333 -0.11 24.35 5.85
N SER A 334 -0.01 25.61 6.31
CA SER A 334 0.93 25.96 7.39
C SER A 334 0.51 25.42 8.77
N CYS A 335 -0.79 25.15 8.96
CA CYS A 335 -1.31 24.52 10.17
C CYS A 335 -1.13 23.01 10.21
N LEU A 336 -0.95 22.37 9.03
CA LEU A 336 -0.71 20.95 8.93
C LEU A 336 0.77 20.65 9.22
N GLY A 337 1.00 19.81 10.22
CA GLY A 337 2.33 19.34 10.60
C GLY A 337 2.67 17.97 9.96
N ALA A 338 3.74 17.38 10.48
CA ALA A 338 4.17 16.02 10.11
C ALA A 338 3.24 14.92 10.62
N LYS A 339 2.30 15.23 11.52
CA LYS A 339 1.29 14.31 12.06
C LYS A 339 -0.08 14.63 11.45
N ALA A 340 -0.89 13.58 11.23
CA ALA A 340 -2.26 13.73 10.80
C ALA A 340 -3.10 14.47 11.86
N GLN A 341 -3.87 15.49 11.45
CA GLN A 341 -4.61 16.38 12.34
C GLN A 341 -6.11 16.34 12.02
N GLY A 342 -6.93 16.36 13.07
CA GLY A 342 -8.39 16.39 12.94
C GLY A 342 -8.92 17.75 12.47
N VAL A 343 -10.15 17.77 11.93
CA VAL A 343 -10.81 19.00 11.48
C VAL A 343 -10.95 20.01 12.61
N GLU A 344 -11.27 19.58 13.83
CA GLU A 344 -11.40 20.46 15.00
C GLU A 344 -10.08 21.14 15.35
N GLU A 345 -8.98 20.37 15.39
CA GLU A 345 -7.63 20.87 15.66
C GLU A 345 -7.19 21.90 14.60
N LEU A 346 -7.43 21.57 13.32
CA LEU A 346 -7.15 22.49 12.22
C LEU A 346 -8.03 23.74 12.25
N GLY A 347 -9.28 23.62 12.69
CA GLY A 347 -10.18 24.76 12.89
C GLY A 347 -9.65 25.74 13.93
N VAL A 348 -9.19 25.20 15.08
CA VAL A 348 -8.57 26.02 16.14
C VAL A 348 -7.29 26.69 15.65
N LYS A 349 -6.42 25.97 14.96
CA LYS A 349 -5.13 26.50 14.47
C LYS A 349 -5.28 27.52 13.34
N SER A 350 -6.22 27.30 12.41
CA SER A 350 -6.42 28.18 11.26
C SER A 350 -7.37 29.36 11.55
N GLY A 351 -8.17 29.28 12.63
CA GLY A 351 -9.21 30.25 12.90
C GLY A 351 -10.35 30.27 11.89
N LEU A 352 -10.41 29.32 10.95
CA LEU A 352 -11.44 29.26 9.92
C LEU A 352 -12.72 28.60 10.46
N PRO A 353 -13.90 29.11 10.11
CA PRO A 353 -15.16 28.41 10.37
C PRO A 353 -15.12 27.02 9.73
N THR A 354 -15.70 26.01 10.40
CA THR A 354 -15.64 24.59 9.98
C THR A 354 -16.07 24.38 8.52
N ALA A 355 -17.13 25.08 8.05
CA ALA A 355 -17.60 24.97 6.67
C ALA A 355 -16.55 25.48 5.66
N ALA A 356 -15.88 26.61 5.97
CA ALA A 356 -14.83 27.17 5.12
C ALA A 356 -13.58 26.27 5.12
N LEU A 357 -13.19 25.75 6.28
CA LEU A 357 -12.07 24.82 6.44
C LEU A 357 -12.28 23.53 5.62
N LEU A 358 -13.46 22.91 5.70
CA LEU A 358 -13.79 21.70 4.92
C LEU A 358 -13.73 21.99 3.42
N GLY A 359 -14.21 23.15 2.97
CA GLY A 359 -14.12 23.58 1.57
C GLY A 359 -12.66 23.73 1.10
N VAL A 360 -11.79 24.27 1.96
CA VAL A 360 -10.36 24.41 1.68
C VAL A 360 -9.67 23.05 1.66
N LEU A 361 -9.92 22.20 2.66
CA LEU A 361 -9.35 20.85 2.73
C LEU A 361 -9.73 20.00 1.52
N MET A 362 -10.98 20.06 1.07
CA MET A 362 -11.46 19.38 -0.14
C MET A 362 -10.72 19.87 -1.39
N LYS A 363 -10.50 21.19 -1.54
CA LYS A 363 -9.73 21.75 -2.67
C LYS A 363 -8.28 21.32 -2.62
N LEU A 364 -7.66 21.31 -1.45
CA LEU A 364 -6.28 20.87 -1.26
C LEU A 364 -6.13 19.35 -1.50
N GLU A 365 -7.13 18.55 -1.15
CA GLU A 365 -7.18 17.12 -1.42
C GLU A 365 -7.31 16.83 -2.92
N LEU A 366 -8.22 17.52 -3.61
CA LEU A 366 -8.36 17.44 -5.07
C LEU A 366 -7.08 17.90 -5.80
N ALA A 367 -6.38 18.90 -5.24
CA ALA A 367 -5.09 19.34 -5.74
C ALA A 367 -3.91 18.42 -5.36
N GLY A 368 -4.17 17.31 -4.63
CA GLY A 368 -3.15 16.33 -4.22
C GLY A 368 -2.15 16.88 -3.20
N ARG A 369 -2.48 17.95 -2.47
CA ARG A 369 -1.61 18.59 -1.47
C ARG A 369 -1.77 18.01 -0.06
N VAL A 370 -2.97 17.51 0.23
CA VAL A 370 -3.30 16.85 1.50
C VAL A 370 -4.01 15.53 1.22
N SER A 371 -4.00 14.62 2.18
CA SER A 371 -4.75 13.38 2.14
C SER A 371 -5.66 13.29 3.36
N CYS A 372 -6.90 12.85 3.16
CA CYS A 372 -7.82 12.52 4.23
C CYS A 372 -7.60 11.07 4.67
N LEU A 373 -7.36 10.86 5.95
CA LEU A 373 -7.22 9.57 6.60
C LEU A 373 -8.52 9.18 7.35
N PRO A 374 -8.72 7.91 7.72
CA PRO A 374 -9.84 7.50 8.58
C PRO A 374 -9.97 8.38 9.82
N GLY A 375 -11.21 8.65 10.27
CA GLY A 375 -11.48 9.58 11.36
C GLY A 375 -11.45 11.06 10.96
N LYS A 376 -11.53 11.40 9.65
CA LYS A 376 -11.47 12.79 9.14
C LYS A 376 -10.20 13.54 9.57
N ARG A 377 -9.07 12.85 9.58
CA ARG A 377 -7.75 13.42 9.85
C ARG A 377 -7.04 13.73 8.53
N TYR A 378 -6.32 14.83 8.48
CA TYR A 378 -5.63 15.32 7.27
C TYR A 378 -4.12 15.40 7.50
N ILE A 379 -3.36 14.99 6.48
CA ILE A 379 -1.89 15.04 6.48
C ILE A 379 -1.40 15.67 5.17
N LEU A 380 -0.25 16.33 5.22
CA LEU A 380 0.41 16.85 4.02
C LEU A 380 0.83 15.69 3.10
N ARG A 381 0.47 15.77 1.82
CA ARG A 381 1.12 14.94 0.81
C ARG A 381 2.51 15.52 0.54
N GLY A 382 3.57 14.71 0.71
CA GLY A 382 4.93 15.12 0.42
C GLY A 382 5.08 15.58 -1.02
N GLY A 383 5.07 16.89 -1.21
CA GLY A 383 5.59 17.52 -2.41
C GLY A 383 7.04 17.86 -2.10
N SER A 384 7.99 17.39 -2.90
CA SER A 384 9.37 17.86 -2.84
C SER A 384 9.38 19.37 -2.72
N ALA A 385 9.88 19.87 -1.57
CA ALA A 385 10.37 21.24 -1.50
C ALA A 385 11.49 21.34 -2.54
N SER A 386 11.29 22.17 -3.54
CA SER A 386 12.33 22.69 -4.41
C SER A 386 13.16 23.72 -3.67
#